data_b530ad39046107940bda8cc40b8744f4
#
_entry.id   b530ad39046107940bda8cc40b8744f4
#
_cell.length_a   1.000
_cell.length_b   1.000
_cell.length_c   1.000
_cell.angle_alpha   90.00
_cell.angle_beta   90.00
_cell.angle_gamma   90.00
#
_symmetry.space_group_name_H-M   'P 1'
#
loop_
_entity.id
_entity.type
_entity.pdbx_description
1 polymer ?
#
loop_
_entity_poly.entity_id
_entity_poly.type
_entity_poly.pdbx_seq_one_letter_code
_entity_poly.pdbx_strand_id
1 'polypeptide(L)'
;MVVHDADFTDDTLTTGSTTAAGTVEVMIIEGTTTSTCFTAGSIAAFDKTAGTTTVQELGPLTEIVRDSFDYEIEFTVDKVQHCGANMRTVSSGDVIQVQYIDSSDDSGSVSTFYDSSTFDLRTGSLSIDKDVYVLGSDMVVTLTDPDLNLDAGSIETYDMEIIEWDSDACSGGSSCLLDGSDFTNNPSDIQETGEDTGVFQTVVTLPEAEVSSSAIDFGEAVVLTYADQGLSGEDNVGDDSYDAEASFSISNFGALVELDKAVYNWTDTVYVTITAPDHNTNTASEETIGTTALPIQVTTRNGKMCTSTTGSTTYVAAESGPDTGVFTAEVALEGYALSQAHNTPSQGDACSATDDTAGEIQTAGQTDGISVSYEYNDGSVVVASASIVFNIAEASFDTSSASAGGSATFTVVDPDENTDDSVIDTFTVAVFSDSDNGGFKMTMNETNEDTGVFEGTVVFTSDTATSGNSLRVSEGDTVTAEYDDYTLPEPYTDSDDLTIAGTLTIGTAFPPLERAPAANARVVDAFGASVAEVSVGQQVQIAADVSNGQDGDQAFAYLVQVQDGNGVTVSLAWITGSLTGGQSMSPALSWTPSDSGSYTATVFVWESVDNPTALSPTVSVDIDVV
;
A
#
# COMPACT_ATOMS: atom_id res chain seq x y z
N MET A 1 -4.60 -49.46 -25.78
CA MET A 1 -5.51 -50.14 -26.72
C MET A 1 -6.59 -50.85 -25.93
N VAL A 2 -7.85 -50.64 -26.30
CA VAL A 2 -9.00 -51.30 -25.65
C VAL A 2 -9.80 -52.07 -26.72
N VAL A 3 -10.21 -53.29 -26.39
CA VAL A 3 -11.11 -54.14 -27.21
C VAL A 3 -12.35 -54.41 -26.40
N HIS A 4 -13.52 -54.10 -26.95
CA HIS A 4 -14.80 -54.46 -26.37
C HIS A 4 -15.37 -55.70 -27.05
N ASP A 5 -15.56 -56.79 -26.28
CA ASP A 5 -16.14 -58.03 -26.78
C ASP A 5 -17.06 -58.66 -25.72
N ALA A 6 -18.37 -58.51 -25.93
CA ALA A 6 -19.39 -58.98 -24.99
C ALA A 6 -19.57 -60.52 -24.97
N ASP A 7 -19.09 -61.23 -26.00
CA ASP A 7 -19.18 -62.68 -26.09
C ASP A 7 -17.98 -63.38 -25.43
N PHE A 8 -16.95 -62.63 -25.10
CA PHE A 8 -15.79 -63.15 -24.42
C PHE A 8 -16.00 -63.14 -22.89
N THR A 9 -15.91 -64.32 -22.28
CA THR A 9 -16.27 -64.51 -20.87
C THR A 9 -15.10 -64.78 -19.93
N ASP A 10 -13.88 -64.78 -20.43
CA ASP A 10 -12.67 -64.93 -19.61
C ASP A 10 -12.13 -63.58 -19.15
N ASP A 11 -11.55 -63.50 -17.95
CA ASP A 11 -10.92 -62.28 -17.40
C ASP A 11 -9.71 -61.78 -18.22
N THR A 12 -9.28 -62.57 -19.20
CA THR A 12 -8.17 -62.24 -20.12
C THR A 12 -8.49 -62.67 -21.54
N LEU A 13 -8.34 -61.76 -22.48
CA LEU A 13 -8.44 -62.08 -23.90
C LEU A 13 -7.13 -62.73 -24.33
N THR A 14 -7.13 -64.06 -24.46
CA THR A 14 -5.95 -64.78 -24.92
C THR A 14 -6.10 -65.19 -26.37
N THR A 15 -5.08 -64.86 -27.18
CA THR A 15 -5.01 -65.39 -28.55
C THR A 15 -4.53 -66.84 -28.52
N GLY A 16 -5.39 -67.73 -28.85
CA GLY A 16 -4.97 -69.10 -29.12
C GLY A 16 -4.60 -69.24 -30.60
N SER A 17 -3.48 -69.74 -30.92
CA SER A 17 -2.91 -70.06 -32.26
C SER A 17 -3.45 -69.29 -33.50
N THR A 18 -2.60 -68.97 -34.44
CA THR A 18 -2.66 -68.08 -35.59
C THR A 18 -3.88 -68.15 -36.53
N THR A 19 -4.88 -68.84 -36.20
CA THR A 19 -6.14 -68.93 -36.98
C THR A 19 -7.39 -68.92 -36.10
N ALA A 20 -7.23 -68.61 -34.81
CA ALA A 20 -8.36 -68.54 -33.90
C ALA A 20 -8.89 -67.11 -33.90
N ALA A 21 -10.15 -67.03 -33.99
CA ALA A 21 -10.98 -65.91 -33.69
C ALA A 21 -10.63 -65.30 -32.29
N GLY A 22 -10.62 -64.01 -32.16
CA GLY A 22 -10.16 -63.28 -30.98
C GLY A 22 -8.67 -62.85 -31.02
N THR A 23 -8.06 -62.78 -32.20
CA THR A 23 -6.67 -62.33 -32.37
C THR A 23 -6.63 -60.83 -32.53
N VAL A 24 -5.77 -60.18 -31.76
CA VAL A 24 -5.42 -58.77 -31.94
C VAL A 24 -4.09 -58.67 -32.68
N GLU A 25 -4.06 -57.93 -33.76
CA GLU A 25 -2.83 -57.56 -34.47
C GLU A 25 -2.67 -56.06 -34.49
N VAL A 26 -1.44 -55.57 -34.24
CA VAL A 26 -1.10 -54.17 -34.34
C VAL A 26 -0.13 -54.02 -35.52
N MET A 27 -0.50 -53.19 -36.47
CA MET A 27 0.21 -52.97 -37.74
C MET A 27 0.65 -51.51 -37.85
N ILE A 28 1.81 -51.31 -38.46
CA ILE A 28 2.24 -50.00 -38.92
C ILE A 28 2.10 -49.96 -40.45
N ILE A 29 1.45 -48.91 -40.93
CA ILE A 29 1.17 -48.68 -42.34
C ILE A 29 1.98 -47.46 -42.79
N GLU A 30 2.98 -47.67 -43.62
CA GLU A 30 3.83 -46.67 -44.26
C GLU A 30 3.41 -46.56 -45.73
N GLY A 31 2.73 -45.51 -46.11
CA GLY A 31 2.17 -45.31 -47.43
C GLY A 31 1.26 -46.47 -47.87
N THR A 32 1.76 -47.39 -48.73
CA THR A 32 1.05 -48.59 -49.21
C THR A 32 1.52 -49.89 -48.56
N THR A 33 2.52 -49.82 -47.70
CA THR A 33 3.12 -51.01 -47.06
C THR A 33 2.55 -51.20 -45.67
N THR A 34 1.94 -52.33 -45.41
CA THR A 34 1.45 -52.73 -44.10
C THR A 34 2.39 -53.77 -43.48
N SER A 35 2.79 -53.55 -42.23
CA SER A 35 3.67 -54.47 -41.51
C SER A 35 3.07 -54.76 -40.11
N THR A 36 2.83 -56.04 -39.83
CA THR A 36 2.40 -56.46 -38.48
C THR A 36 3.60 -56.41 -37.54
N CYS A 37 3.50 -55.59 -36.50
CA CYS A 37 4.56 -55.37 -35.53
C CYS A 37 4.32 -56.09 -34.22
N PHE A 38 3.06 -56.14 -33.80
CA PHE A 38 2.68 -56.81 -32.56
C PHE A 38 1.46 -57.72 -32.77
N THR A 39 1.38 -58.75 -31.94
CA THR A 39 0.16 -59.56 -31.74
C THR A 39 -0.09 -59.70 -30.28
N ALA A 40 -1.35 -59.60 -29.84
CA ALA A 40 -1.70 -59.98 -28.48
C ALA A 40 -1.90 -61.49 -28.44
N GLY A 41 -1.07 -62.22 -27.70
CA GLY A 41 -1.05 -63.65 -27.58
C GLY A 41 -0.84 -64.12 -26.14
N SER A 42 -0.88 -65.44 -25.92
CA SER A 42 -0.67 -66.00 -24.60
C SER A 42 0.79 -65.84 -24.13
N ILE A 43 0.98 -65.19 -23.02
CA ILE A 43 2.04 -65.34 -22.00
C ILE A 43 3.41 -65.88 -22.45
N ALA A 44 3.99 -65.38 -23.49
CA ALA A 44 5.43 -65.52 -23.66
C ALA A 44 6.03 -64.14 -23.31
N ALA A 45 7.06 -64.13 -22.45
CA ALA A 45 7.73 -62.92 -22.04
C ALA A 45 8.13 -62.11 -23.25
N PHE A 46 7.74 -60.87 -23.30
CA PHE A 46 8.21 -59.88 -24.26
C PHE A 46 9.73 -59.77 -24.15
N ASP A 47 10.45 -60.25 -25.11
CA ASP A 47 11.91 -60.13 -25.17
C ASP A 47 12.31 -59.04 -26.15
N LYS A 48 12.51 -57.82 -25.66
CA LYS A 48 12.93 -56.64 -26.38
C LYS A 48 14.38 -56.78 -26.92
N THR A 49 15.17 -57.79 -26.46
CA THR A 49 16.61 -57.88 -26.69
C THR A 49 17.03 -58.95 -27.72
N ALA A 50 16.15 -59.87 -28.05
CA ALA A 50 16.47 -60.89 -29.03
C ALA A 50 16.12 -60.42 -30.44
N GLY A 51 17.11 -60.15 -31.27
CA GLY A 51 16.94 -59.91 -32.70
C GLY A 51 16.26 -61.10 -33.39
N THR A 52 14.99 -61.27 -33.15
CA THR A 52 14.20 -62.38 -33.70
C THR A 52 13.36 -61.90 -34.86
N THR A 53 13.33 -62.69 -35.89
CA THR A 53 12.55 -62.54 -37.12
C THR A 53 11.05 -62.71 -36.93
N THR A 54 10.54 -62.58 -35.71
CA THR A 54 9.13 -62.85 -35.35
C THR A 54 8.45 -61.54 -34.86
N VAL A 55 7.16 -61.45 -35.16
CA VAL A 55 6.26 -60.43 -34.63
C VAL A 55 6.28 -60.48 -33.10
N GLN A 56 6.30 -59.36 -32.42
CA GLN A 56 6.35 -59.29 -30.96
C GLN A 56 4.99 -59.68 -30.38
N GLU A 57 5.00 -60.47 -29.29
CA GLU A 57 3.79 -60.81 -28.54
C GLU A 57 3.68 -59.85 -27.34
N LEU A 58 2.55 -59.15 -27.25
CA LEU A 58 2.27 -58.19 -26.18
C LEU A 58 1.68 -58.83 -24.90
N GLY A 59 1.45 -60.12 -24.89
CA GLY A 59 0.73 -60.80 -23.83
C GLY A 59 -0.80 -60.66 -23.96
N PRO A 60 -1.57 -61.18 -22.98
CA PRO A 60 -3.03 -61.10 -23.03
C PRO A 60 -3.52 -59.67 -22.68
N LEU A 61 -4.60 -59.24 -23.32
CA LEU A 61 -5.37 -58.10 -22.83
C LEU A 61 -6.10 -58.53 -21.53
N THR A 62 -6.17 -57.63 -20.59
CA THR A 62 -6.84 -57.84 -19.30
C THR A 62 -8.11 -57.02 -19.23
N GLU A 63 -9.15 -57.57 -18.63
CA GLU A 63 -10.41 -56.88 -18.43
C GLU A 63 -10.23 -55.69 -17.46
N ILE A 64 -10.65 -54.50 -17.87
CA ILE A 64 -10.46 -53.26 -17.09
C ILE A 64 -11.23 -53.34 -15.75
N VAL A 65 -12.49 -53.78 -15.83
CA VAL A 65 -13.33 -53.99 -14.68
C VAL A 65 -14.06 -55.32 -14.89
N ARG A 66 -14.11 -56.16 -13.87
CA ARG A 66 -14.75 -57.48 -13.95
C ARG A 66 -16.16 -57.39 -14.52
N ASP A 67 -16.43 -58.22 -15.51
CA ASP A 67 -17.69 -58.28 -16.25
C ASP A 67 -18.01 -56.99 -17.06
N SER A 68 -17.01 -56.17 -17.40
CA SER A 68 -17.17 -55.00 -18.29
C SER A 68 -17.12 -55.36 -19.76
N PHE A 69 -16.48 -56.47 -20.09
CA PHE A 69 -16.18 -56.91 -21.47
C PHE A 69 -15.24 -55.94 -22.24
N ASP A 70 -14.59 -54.99 -21.52
CA ASP A 70 -13.58 -54.10 -22.03
C ASP A 70 -12.21 -54.64 -21.63
N TYR A 71 -11.41 -54.98 -22.63
CA TYR A 71 -10.09 -55.57 -22.44
C TYR A 71 -9.01 -54.59 -22.89
N GLU A 72 -8.00 -54.36 -22.05
CA GLU A 72 -6.97 -53.39 -22.25
C GLU A 72 -5.57 -54.02 -22.27
N ILE A 73 -4.68 -53.41 -23.07
CA ILE A 73 -3.24 -53.60 -23.00
C ILE A 73 -2.52 -52.32 -23.39
N GLU A 74 -1.51 -51.99 -22.61
CA GLU A 74 -0.57 -50.92 -22.96
C GLU A 74 0.65 -51.50 -23.65
N PHE A 75 1.18 -50.76 -24.63
CA PHE A 75 2.39 -51.11 -25.31
C PHE A 75 3.06 -49.85 -25.90
N THR A 76 4.38 -49.88 -25.99
CA THR A 76 5.19 -48.79 -26.56
C THR A 76 5.56 -49.09 -28.00
N VAL A 77 5.49 -48.10 -28.86
CA VAL A 77 6.01 -48.16 -30.23
C VAL A 77 7.33 -47.40 -30.23
N ASP A 78 8.41 -48.15 -30.47
CA ASP A 78 9.75 -47.53 -30.60
C ASP A 78 9.90 -46.80 -31.96
N LYS A 79 10.65 -45.68 -32.00
CA LYS A 79 10.98 -44.96 -33.26
C LYS A 79 11.51 -45.90 -34.35
N VAL A 80 12.26 -46.91 -33.95
CA VAL A 80 12.70 -48.01 -34.84
C VAL A 80 12.06 -49.27 -34.34
N GLN A 81 10.90 -49.60 -34.90
CA GLN A 81 10.07 -50.69 -34.45
C GLN A 81 10.39 -52.00 -35.20
N HIS A 82 10.49 -53.09 -34.46
CA HIS A 82 10.59 -54.43 -35.06
C HIS A 82 9.21 -54.91 -35.51
N CYS A 83 9.04 -55.12 -36.82
CA CYS A 83 7.85 -55.64 -37.45
C CYS A 83 8.18 -56.95 -38.16
N GLY A 84 8.11 -58.06 -37.47
CA GLY A 84 8.56 -59.36 -37.97
C GLY A 84 10.07 -59.37 -38.27
N ALA A 85 10.44 -59.79 -39.48
CA ALA A 85 11.84 -59.85 -39.92
C ALA A 85 12.44 -58.47 -40.26
N ASN A 86 11.64 -57.41 -40.30
CA ASN A 86 12.05 -56.11 -40.74
C ASN A 86 12.02 -55.12 -39.56
N MET A 87 12.98 -54.20 -39.59
CA MET A 87 12.92 -53.01 -38.77
C MET A 87 12.20 -51.90 -39.56
N ARG A 88 11.30 -51.21 -38.93
CA ARG A 88 10.61 -50.05 -39.52
C ARG A 88 10.95 -48.82 -38.68
N THR A 89 11.32 -47.77 -39.38
CA THR A 89 11.39 -46.44 -38.74
C THR A 89 10.00 -45.83 -38.81
N VAL A 90 9.44 -45.50 -37.66
CA VAL A 90 8.16 -44.82 -37.60
C VAL A 90 8.40 -43.34 -37.90
N SER A 91 7.64 -42.84 -38.85
CA SER A 91 7.70 -41.44 -39.29
C SER A 91 6.35 -40.75 -39.16
N SER A 92 6.35 -39.43 -39.15
CA SER A 92 5.12 -38.66 -39.24
C SER A 92 4.32 -39.07 -40.50
N GLY A 93 3.02 -39.18 -40.38
CA GLY A 93 2.13 -39.64 -41.43
C GLY A 93 1.95 -41.16 -41.49
N ASP A 94 2.76 -41.94 -40.78
CA ASP A 94 2.53 -43.38 -40.65
C ASP A 94 1.27 -43.64 -39.80
N VAL A 95 0.61 -44.77 -40.08
CA VAL A 95 -0.63 -45.14 -39.37
C VAL A 95 -0.39 -46.39 -38.55
N ILE A 96 -0.66 -46.30 -37.26
CA ILE A 96 -0.85 -47.47 -36.41
C ILE A 96 -2.27 -47.96 -36.57
N GLN A 97 -2.45 -49.20 -36.94
CA GLN A 97 -3.76 -49.84 -37.09
C GLN A 97 -3.85 -51.07 -36.21
N VAL A 98 -4.87 -51.14 -35.40
CA VAL A 98 -5.23 -52.32 -34.63
C VAL A 98 -6.31 -53.06 -35.38
N GLN A 99 -6.09 -54.36 -35.56
CA GLN A 99 -7.07 -55.27 -36.09
C GLN A 99 -7.50 -56.26 -35.00
N TYR A 100 -8.78 -56.35 -34.73
CA TYR A 100 -9.36 -57.38 -33.89
C TYR A 100 -10.21 -58.32 -34.73
N ILE A 101 -9.92 -59.61 -34.64
CA ILE A 101 -10.68 -60.68 -35.30
C ILE A 101 -11.55 -61.34 -34.25
N ASP A 102 -12.81 -60.96 -34.20
CA ASP A 102 -13.81 -61.56 -33.37
C ASP A 102 -14.22 -62.94 -33.95
N SER A 103 -14.23 -63.96 -33.08
CA SER A 103 -14.53 -65.35 -33.49
C SER A 103 -15.99 -65.61 -33.72
N SER A 104 -16.84 -64.86 -33.09
CA SER A 104 -18.25 -65.13 -33.07
C SER A 104 -19.01 -63.83 -32.77
N ASP A 105 -19.37 -63.11 -33.78
CA ASP A 105 -20.28 -61.98 -33.68
C ASP A 105 -21.70 -62.49 -33.34
N ASP A 106 -22.64 -61.55 -33.06
CA ASP A 106 -24.04 -61.87 -32.75
C ASP A 106 -24.73 -62.81 -33.77
N SER A 107 -24.18 -63.00 -34.95
CA SER A 107 -24.65 -63.91 -35.97
C SER A 107 -23.97 -65.26 -35.92
N GLY A 108 -22.99 -65.48 -35.10
CA GLY A 108 -22.14 -66.65 -35.02
C GLY A 108 -21.11 -66.71 -36.16
N SER A 109 -20.80 -65.59 -36.80
CA SER A 109 -19.84 -65.47 -37.89
C SER A 109 -18.55 -64.79 -37.39
N VAL A 110 -17.43 -65.03 -38.05
CA VAL A 110 -16.19 -64.31 -37.79
C VAL A 110 -16.30 -62.90 -38.35
N SER A 111 -16.03 -61.91 -37.54
CA SER A 111 -16.00 -60.51 -37.92
C SER A 111 -14.63 -59.88 -37.63
N THR A 112 -14.22 -58.90 -38.43
CA THR A 112 -12.96 -58.22 -38.23
C THR A 112 -13.22 -56.73 -38.05
N PHE A 113 -12.70 -56.17 -36.97
CA PHE A 113 -12.81 -54.77 -36.62
C PHE A 113 -11.44 -54.12 -36.74
N TYR A 114 -11.43 -52.84 -37.09
CA TYR A 114 -10.22 -52.05 -37.24
C TYR A 114 -10.40 -50.73 -36.54
N ASP A 115 -9.36 -50.28 -35.84
CA ASP A 115 -9.20 -48.92 -35.38
C ASP A 115 -7.79 -48.44 -35.72
N SER A 116 -7.61 -47.16 -35.94
CA SER A 116 -6.32 -46.63 -36.37
C SER A 116 -6.09 -45.22 -35.87
N SER A 117 -4.82 -44.92 -35.60
CA SER A 117 -4.32 -43.57 -35.30
C SER A 117 -3.11 -43.28 -36.15
N THR A 118 -2.82 -42.03 -36.40
CA THR A 118 -1.64 -41.60 -37.13
C THR A 118 -0.55 -41.14 -36.16
N PHE A 119 0.70 -41.47 -36.50
CA PHE A 119 1.84 -40.78 -35.92
C PHE A 119 1.97 -39.44 -36.61
N ASP A 120 2.05 -38.37 -35.82
CA ASP A 120 2.16 -37.02 -36.36
C ASP A 120 3.06 -36.20 -35.43
N LEU A 121 3.99 -35.46 -36.02
CA LEU A 121 4.78 -34.48 -35.30
C LEU A 121 3.90 -33.29 -34.98
N ARG A 122 4.11 -32.70 -33.84
CA ARG A 122 3.30 -31.59 -33.33
C ARG A 122 4.18 -30.41 -32.99
N THR A 123 3.87 -29.29 -33.62
CA THR A 123 4.60 -28.04 -33.35
C THR A 123 4.52 -27.65 -31.90
N GLY A 124 5.66 -27.47 -31.27
CA GLY A 124 5.80 -27.03 -29.91
C GLY A 124 5.40 -25.57 -29.71
N SER A 125 5.14 -25.20 -28.46
CA SER A 125 4.86 -23.82 -28.06
C SER A 125 5.52 -23.50 -26.72
N LEU A 126 6.04 -22.27 -26.63
CA LEU A 126 6.67 -21.74 -25.43
C LEU A 126 5.77 -20.67 -24.82
N SER A 127 5.63 -20.67 -23.51
CA SER A 127 4.84 -19.66 -22.78
C SER A 127 5.43 -19.36 -21.39
N ILE A 128 5.10 -18.21 -20.88
CA ILE A 128 5.48 -17.72 -19.55
C ILE A 128 4.25 -17.23 -18.81
N ASP A 129 4.34 -17.10 -17.48
CA ASP A 129 3.19 -16.77 -16.63
C ASP A 129 2.83 -15.28 -16.57
N LYS A 130 3.75 -14.38 -16.97
CA LYS A 130 3.53 -12.91 -16.95
C LYS A 130 4.17 -12.23 -18.15
N ASP A 131 3.66 -11.04 -18.50
CA ASP A 131 4.21 -10.20 -19.58
C ASP A 131 5.27 -9.18 -19.05
N VAL A 132 5.34 -8.96 -17.74
CA VAL A 132 6.29 -8.05 -17.08
C VAL A 132 6.79 -8.68 -15.79
N TYR A 133 8.09 -8.64 -15.59
CA TYR A 133 8.74 -9.15 -14.37
C TYR A 133 9.60 -8.08 -13.71
N VAL A 134 9.66 -8.12 -12.39
CA VAL A 134 10.61 -7.35 -11.57
C VAL A 134 11.90 -8.16 -11.44
N LEU A 135 13.06 -7.52 -11.40
CA LEU A 135 14.32 -8.19 -11.07
C LEU A 135 14.21 -8.94 -9.75
N GLY A 136 14.81 -10.12 -9.68
CA GLY A 136 14.71 -11.00 -8.50
C GLY A 136 13.42 -11.82 -8.39
N SER A 137 12.41 -11.56 -9.23
CA SER A 137 11.17 -12.34 -9.21
C SER A 137 11.29 -13.67 -9.93
N ASP A 138 10.40 -14.59 -9.58
CA ASP A 138 10.29 -15.89 -10.22
C ASP A 138 9.43 -15.81 -11.50
N MET A 139 9.90 -16.50 -12.54
CA MET A 139 9.23 -16.68 -13.82
C MET A 139 8.96 -18.17 -14.04
N VAL A 140 7.72 -18.50 -14.34
CA VAL A 140 7.34 -19.86 -14.71
C VAL A 140 7.43 -20.02 -16.23
N VAL A 141 8.37 -20.82 -16.70
CA VAL A 141 8.51 -21.17 -18.12
C VAL A 141 7.80 -22.48 -18.39
N THR A 142 6.94 -22.51 -19.39
CA THR A 142 6.18 -23.68 -19.80
C THR A 142 6.42 -23.95 -21.29
N LEU A 143 7.02 -25.08 -21.58
CA LEU A 143 7.17 -25.62 -22.92
C LEU A 143 6.14 -26.73 -23.13
N THR A 144 5.30 -26.61 -24.14
CA THR A 144 4.37 -27.66 -24.55
C THR A 144 4.84 -28.23 -25.89
N ASP A 145 5.40 -29.42 -25.85
CA ASP A 145 5.84 -30.16 -27.01
C ASP A 145 5.63 -31.65 -26.79
N PRO A 146 4.57 -32.21 -27.37
CA PRO A 146 4.28 -33.64 -27.22
C PRO A 146 5.37 -34.56 -27.86
N ASP A 147 6.18 -34.05 -28.77
CA ASP A 147 7.24 -34.83 -29.43
C ASP A 147 8.45 -35.07 -28.52
N LEU A 148 8.55 -34.28 -27.44
CA LEU A 148 9.53 -34.47 -26.37
C LEU A 148 9.10 -35.51 -25.32
N ASN A 149 7.81 -35.89 -25.27
CA ASN A 149 7.33 -36.99 -24.43
C ASN A 149 7.65 -38.33 -25.13
N LEU A 150 8.79 -38.89 -24.79
CA LEU A 150 9.31 -40.11 -25.44
C LEU A 150 8.88 -41.41 -24.74
N ASP A 151 8.46 -41.35 -23.49
CA ASP A 151 8.04 -42.51 -22.69
C ASP A 151 6.86 -42.13 -21.77
N ALA A 152 5.65 -42.51 -22.21
CA ALA A 152 4.41 -42.27 -21.45
C ALA A 152 4.37 -42.90 -20.05
N GLY A 153 5.39 -43.62 -19.63
CA GLY A 153 5.52 -44.26 -18.32
C GLY A 153 6.58 -43.61 -17.42
N SER A 154 7.20 -42.55 -17.86
CA SER A 154 8.23 -41.82 -17.10
C SER A 154 8.18 -40.33 -17.37
N ILE A 155 8.61 -39.56 -16.40
CA ILE A 155 8.72 -38.10 -16.52
C ILE A 155 10.05 -37.77 -17.20
N GLU A 156 10.00 -37.09 -18.35
CA GLU A 156 11.18 -36.64 -19.07
C GLU A 156 11.74 -35.35 -18.50
N THR A 157 13.06 -35.18 -18.66
CA THR A 157 13.79 -33.98 -18.34
C THR A 157 14.75 -33.59 -19.47
N TYR A 158 14.81 -32.31 -19.75
CA TYR A 158 15.70 -31.75 -20.75
C TYR A 158 16.54 -30.63 -20.15
N ASP A 159 17.77 -30.48 -20.66
CA ASP A 159 18.65 -29.40 -20.27
C ASP A 159 18.04 -28.05 -20.67
N MET A 160 18.20 -27.03 -19.81
CA MET A 160 17.70 -25.67 -20.07
C MET A 160 18.34 -25.01 -21.29
N GLU A 161 19.45 -25.55 -21.80
CA GLU A 161 20.09 -25.11 -23.08
C GLU A 161 19.16 -25.19 -24.29
N ILE A 162 18.03 -25.90 -24.20
CA ILE A 162 17.04 -25.94 -25.29
C ILE A 162 16.25 -24.64 -25.43
N ILE A 163 16.29 -23.75 -24.42
CA ILE A 163 15.61 -22.45 -24.42
C ILE A 163 16.67 -21.35 -24.40
N GLU A 164 16.72 -20.59 -25.48
CA GLU A 164 17.62 -19.45 -25.63
C GLU A 164 16.99 -18.18 -25.11
N TRP A 165 17.81 -17.35 -24.46
CA TRP A 165 17.46 -16.00 -24.01
C TRP A 165 18.04 -14.99 -24.99
N ASP A 166 17.23 -14.06 -25.51
CA ASP A 166 17.66 -12.96 -26.38
C ASP A 166 17.11 -11.63 -25.82
N SER A 167 18.03 -10.70 -25.59
CA SER A 167 17.72 -9.36 -25.11
C SER A 167 18.76 -8.36 -25.59
N ASP A 168 18.53 -7.05 -25.42
CA ASP A 168 19.48 -6.02 -25.83
C ASP A 168 20.84 -6.16 -25.11
N ALA A 169 20.84 -6.54 -23.85
CA ALA A 169 22.05 -6.79 -23.06
C ALA A 169 22.70 -8.13 -23.40
N CYS A 170 21.94 -9.09 -23.90
CA CYS A 170 22.41 -10.42 -24.21
C CYS A 170 21.80 -10.97 -25.51
N SER A 171 22.56 -10.92 -26.59
CA SER A 171 22.15 -11.47 -27.89
C SER A 171 23.07 -12.61 -28.32
N GLY A 172 22.65 -13.83 -28.03
CA GLY A 172 23.28 -15.08 -28.50
C GLY A 172 24.63 -15.43 -27.87
N GLY A 173 24.79 -16.67 -27.50
CA GLY A 173 26.00 -17.27 -26.96
C GLY A 173 25.80 -17.96 -25.60
N SER A 174 26.83 -18.69 -25.15
CA SER A 174 26.76 -19.48 -23.91
C SER A 174 26.56 -18.66 -22.59
N SER A 175 26.58 -17.35 -22.67
CA SER A 175 26.28 -16.48 -21.51
C SER A 175 24.81 -16.07 -21.42
N CYS A 176 24.02 -16.32 -22.45
CA CYS A 176 22.58 -16.02 -22.53
C CYS A 176 21.72 -17.27 -22.32
N LEU A 177 22.27 -18.29 -21.71
CA LEU A 177 21.52 -19.49 -21.34
C LEU A 177 20.88 -19.31 -19.97
N LEU A 178 19.68 -19.83 -19.78
CA LEU A 178 18.95 -19.75 -18.52
C LEU A 178 19.64 -20.48 -17.36
N ASP A 179 20.58 -21.38 -17.66
CA ASP A 179 21.49 -22.03 -16.69
C ASP A 179 22.86 -21.36 -16.59
N GLY A 180 23.06 -20.25 -17.28
CA GLY A 180 24.32 -19.52 -17.35
C GLY A 180 24.77 -18.91 -16.01
N SER A 181 26.01 -18.40 -16.00
CA SER A 181 26.62 -17.84 -14.79
C SER A 181 25.88 -16.64 -14.17
N ASP A 182 25.04 -15.99 -14.95
CA ASP A 182 24.28 -14.80 -14.55
C ASP A 182 22.94 -15.19 -13.88
N PHE A 183 22.51 -16.44 -14.05
CA PHE A 183 21.31 -17.03 -13.43
C PHE A 183 21.70 -18.06 -12.35
N THR A 184 22.56 -17.67 -11.43
CA THR A 184 22.99 -18.55 -10.33
C THR A 184 21.79 -18.98 -9.48
N ASN A 185 21.65 -20.28 -9.29
CA ASN A 185 20.61 -21.01 -8.57
C ASN A 185 19.39 -21.43 -9.41
N ASN A 186 19.37 -21.20 -10.69
CA ASN A 186 18.32 -21.74 -11.54
C ASN A 186 18.47 -23.26 -11.73
N PRO A 187 17.37 -23.98 -11.97
CA PRO A 187 17.42 -25.39 -12.35
C PRO A 187 18.21 -25.57 -13.65
N SER A 188 19.04 -26.62 -13.72
CA SER A 188 19.73 -26.99 -14.96
C SER A 188 18.81 -27.63 -15.98
N ASP A 189 17.61 -28.03 -15.54
CA ASP A 189 16.72 -28.87 -16.34
C ASP A 189 15.29 -28.33 -16.29
N ILE A 190 14.57 -28.49 -17.40
CA ILE A 190 13.12 -28.36 -17.50
C ILE A 190 12.49 -29.77 -17.43
N GLN A 191 11.46 -29.94 -16.61
CA GLN A 191 10.87 -31.24 -16.30
C GLN A 191 9.42 -31.32 -16.76
N GLU A 192 9.03 -32.49 -17.28
CA GLU A 192 7.66 -32.78 -17.60
C GLU A 192 6.75 -32.75 -16.35
N THR A 193 5.53 -32.24 -16.49
CA THR A 193 4.59 -32.05 -15.37
C THR A 193 3.90 -33.34 -14.92
N GLY A 194 4.00 -34.40 -15.71
CA GLY A 194 3.45 -35.74 -15.42
C GLY A 194 3.95 -36.74 -16.45
N GLU A 195 3.74 -38.04 -16.24
CA GLU A 195 4.32 -39.14 -17.02
C GLU A 195 3.89 -39.20 -18.52
N ASP A 196 2.86 -38.47 -18.95
CA ASP A 196 2.33 -38.50 -20.32
C ASP A 196 1.62 -37.18 -20.64
N THR A 197 2.31 -36.06 -20.46
CA THR A 197 1.70 -34.73 -20.66
C THR A 197 2.23 -34.00 -21.88
N GLY A 198 3.49 -34.21 -22.24
CA GLY A 198 4.20 -33.40 -23.24
C GLY A 198 4.27 -31.92 -22.84
N VAL A 199 4.07 -31.62 -21.55
CA VAL A 199 4.13 -30.27 -20.98
C VAL A 199 5.25 -30.21 -19.96
N PHE A 200 6.25 -29.40 -20.25
CA PHE A 200 7.46 -29.24 -19.46
C PHE A 200 7.44 -27.88 -18.76
N GLN A 201 7.83 -27.86 -17.49
CA GLN A 201 7.79 -26.65 -16.71
C GLN A 201 9.03 -26.50 -15.83
N THR A 202 9.47 -25.26 -15.66
CA THR A 202 10.51 -24.89 -14.71
C THR A 202 10.26 -23.51 -14.16
N VAL A 203 10.89 -23.20 -13.03
CA VAL A 203 10.86 -21.88 -12.40
C VAL A 203 12.25 -21.29 -12.51
N VAL A 204 12.36 -20.12 -13.15
CA VAL A 204 13.58 -19.36 -13.33
C VAL A 204 13.52 -18.13 -12.44
N THR A 205 14.46 -17.95 -11.53
CA THR A 205 14.59 -16.73 -10.73
C THR A 205 15.46 -15.73 -11.48
N LEU A 206 14.93 -14.54 -11.74
CA LEU A 206 15.67 -13.45 -12.37
C LEU A 206 16.71 -12.88 -11.40
N PRO A 207 17.83 -12.32 -11.86
CA PRO A 207 18.80 -11.65 -11.00
C PRO A 207 18.17 -10.52 -10.17
N GLU A 208 18.63 -10.30 -8.92
CA GLU A 208 18.13 -9.26 -8.03
C GLU A 208 18.61 -7.84 -8.37
N ALA A 209 19.57 -7.70 -9.27
CA ALA A 209 20.15 -6.41 -9.65
C ALA A 209 20.56 -6.43 -11.10
N GLU A 210 20.61 -5.24 -11.70
CA GLU A 210 21.24 -5.05 -12.98
C GLU A 210 22.65 -5.65 -12.98
N VAL A 211 22.88 -6.61 -13.83
CA VAL A 211 24.20 -7.21 -13.97
C VAL A 211 25.04 -6.33 -14.89
N SER A 212 25.94 -5.55 -14.31
CA SER A 212 26.72 -4.47 -14.96
C SER A 212 27.55 -4.86 -16.18
N SER A 213 27.35 -6.02 -16.75
CA SER A 213 28.12 -6.46 -17.93
C SER A 213 27.45 -7.41 -18.88
N SER A 214 26.22 -7.86 -18.70
CA SER A 214 25.73 -8.79 -19.70
C SER A 214 24.30 -9.27 -19.74
N ALA A 215 23.38 -9.07 -18.84
CA ALA A 215 22.17 -9.84 -19.09
C ALA A 215 20.82 -9.19 -18.96
N ILE A 216 20.60 -8.27 -18.06
CA ILE A 216 19.26 -7.73 -17.83
C ILE A 216 19.33 -6.29 -17.32
N ASP A 217 18.64 -5.38 -18.01
CA ASP A 217 18.49 -3.97 -17.65
C ASP A 217 17.00 -3.63 -17.36
N PHE A 218 16.74 -2.60 -16.58
CA PHE A 218 15.38 -2.10 -16.37
C PHE A 218 14.73 -1.65 -17.69
N GLY A 219 13.50 -2.13 -17.94
CA GLY A 219 12.74 -1.79 -19.14
C GLY A 219 13.15 -2.58 -20.37
N GLU A 220 14.05 -3.53 -20.24
CA GLU A 220 14.51 -4.36 -21.35
C GLU A 220 13.40 -5.31 -21.81
N ALA A 221 13.34 -5.53 -23.12
CA ALA A 221 12.50 -6.54 -23.72
C ALA A 221 13.32 -7.84 -23.92
N VAL A 222 12.76 -8.94 -23.49
CA VAL A 222 13.38 -10.26 -23.55
C VAL A 222 12.53 -11.19 -24.40
N VAL A 223 13.20 -12.01 -25.22
CA VAL A 223 12.57 -13.08 -25.97
C VAL A 223 13.21 -14.40 -25.55
N LEU A 224 12.39 -15.34 -25.14
CA LEU A 224 12.78 -16.74 -24.97
C LEU A 224 12.42 -17.48 -26.24
N THR A 225 13.35 -18.30 -26.76
CA THR A 225 13.18 -19.03 -28.01
C THR A 225 13.43 -20.51 -27.79
N TYR A 226 12.50 -21.34 -28.20
CA TYR A 226 12.66 -22.79 -28.34
C TYR A 226 12.65 -23.16 -29.80
N ALA A 227 13.74 -23.77 -30.29
CA ALA A 227 13.86 -24.23 -31.66
C ALA A 227 13.26 -25.64 -31.79
N ASP A 228 12.00 -25.70 -32.12
CA ASP A 228 11.29 -26.95 -32.38
C ASP A 228 11.77 -27.57 -33.67
N GLN A 229 12.15 -28.86 -33.62
CA GLN A 229 12.65 -29.65 -34.71
C GLN A 229 11.60 -30.66 -35.22
N GLY A 230 10.44 -30.73 -34.60
CA GLY A 230 9.38 -31.70 -34.85
C GLY A 230 8.09 -31.05 -35.34
N LEU A 231 8.13 -30.39 -36.50
CA LEU A 231 6.99 -29.62 -36.96
C LEU A 231 5.85 -30.49 -37.50
N SER A 232 4.63 -30.09 -37.17
CA SER A 232 3.43 -30.72 -37.69
C SER A 232 3.39 -30.70 -39.22
N GLY A 233 3.26 -31.89 -39.80
CA GLY A 233 3.20 -32.08 -41.25
C GLY A 233 4.53 -32.35 -41.91
N GLU A 234 5.64 -32.37 -41.17
CA GLU A 234 6.95 -32.83 -41.70
C GLU A 234 7.09 -34.35 -41.55
N ASP A 235 7.90 -34.96 -42.42
CA ASP A 235 8.08 -36.41 -42.42
C ASP A 235 9.02 -36.89 -41.29
N ASN A 236 10.04 -36.08 -40.94
CA ASN A 236 11.01 -36.45 -39.91
C ASN A 236 11.42 -35.25 -39.06
N VAL A 237 11.79 -35.51 -37.79
CA VAL A 237 12.40 -34.54 -36.90
C VAL A 237 13.70 -34.00 -37.54
N GLY A 238 13.79 -32.68 -37.67
CA GLY A 238 14.93 -31.96 -38.20
C GLY A 238 14.89 -31.72 -39.72
N ASP A 239 13.79 -32.04 -40.41
CA ASP A 239 13.60 -31.69 -41.82
C ASP A 239 13.45 -30.15 -41.98
N ASP A 240 12.77 -29.50 -41.06
CA ASP A 240 12.71 -28.03 -40.89
C ASP A 240 12.72 -27.70 -39.40
N SER A 241 12.77 -26.41 -39.04
CA SER A 241 12.71 -25.95 -37.66
C SER A 241 11.81 -24.71 -37.51
N TYR A 242 11.16 -24.58 -36.37
CA TYR A 242 10.33 -23.45 -36.03
C TYR A 242 10.74 -22.88 -34.66
N ASP A 243 10.97 -21.59 -34.60
CA ASP A 243 11.29 -20.90 -33.36
C ASP A 243 9.98 -20.54 -32.66
N ALA A 244 9.66 -21.28 -31.58
CA ALA A 244 8.57 -20.97 -30.70
C ALA A 244 9.05 -19.92 -29.69
N GLU A 245 8.44 -18.74 -29.70
CA GLU A 245 8.89 -17.59 -28.94
C GLU A 245 7.90 -17.24 -27.81
N ALA A 246 8.45 -16.83 -26.66
CA ALA A 246 7.73 -16.16 -25.59
C ALA A 246 8.47 -14.87 -25.22
N SER A 247 7.77 -13.75 -25.15
CA SER A 247 8.38 -12.46 -24.88
C SER A 247 7.81 -11.78 -23.64
N PHE A 248 8.65 -11.07 -22.91
CA PHE A 248 8.29 -10.28 -21.76
C PHE A 248 9.18 -9.03 -21.65
N SER A 249 8.89 -8.18 -20.69
CA SER A 249 9.72 -7.03 -20.36
C SER A 249 10.14 -7.05 -18.90
N ILE A 250 11.33 -6.54 -18.62
CA ILE A 250 11.74 -6.19 -17.28
C ILE A 250 11.04 -4.89 -16.89
N SER A 251 10.53 -4.82 -15.68
CA SER A 251 9.81 -3.65 -15.19
C SER A 251 10.68 -2.40 -15.15
N ASN A 252 10.06 -1.26 -15.36
CA ASN A 252 10.64 0.07 -15.16
C ASN A 252 9.50 1.03 -14.80
N PHE A 253 8.88 0.78 -13.66
CA PHE A 253 7.71 1.54 -13.20
C PHE A 253 8.09 2.91 -12.65
N GLY A 254 9.38 3.12 -12.37
CA GLY A 254 9.85 4.31 -11.70
C GLY A 254 9.55 4.31 -10.22
N ALA A 255 9.78 5.46 -9.59
CA ALA A 255 9.53 5.64 -8.17
C ALA A 255 8.75 6.93 -7.88
N LEU A 256 8.14 6.99 -6.68
CA LEU A 256 7.49 8.17 -6.14
C LEU A 256 7.98 8.37 -4.71
N VAL A 257 8.33 9.59 -4.35
CA VAL A 257 8.65 9.98 -2.96
C VAL A 257 7.54 10.88 -2.45
N GLU A 258 7.04 10.61 -1.27
CA GLU A 258 6.02 11.39 -0.58
C GLU A 258 6.42 11.66 0.86
N LEU A 259 6.03 12.82 1.38
CA LEU A 259 6.19 13.21 2.77
C LEU A 259 4.81 13.27 3.41
N ASP A 260 4.71 12.92 4.70
CA ASP A 260 3.44 12.89 5.43
C ASP A 260 2.80 14.26 5.64
N LYS A 261 3.63 15.33 5.64
CA LYS A 261 3.15 16.72 5.78
C LYS A 261 3.75 17.62 4.67
N ALA A 262 3.04 18.69 4.34
CA ALA A 262 3.53 19.75 3.46
C ALA A 262 4.28 20.86 4.21
N VAL A 263 4.08 20.96 5.52
CA VAL A 263 4.70 21.92 6.43
C VAL A 263 5.04 21.22 7.73
N TYR A 264 6.24 21.43 8.22
CA TYR A 264 6.77 20.89 9.46
C TYR A 264 7.19 22.00 10.41
N ASN A 265 7.16 21.71 11.71
CA ASN A 265 7.91 22.45 12.70
C ASN A 265 9.38 22.05 12.60
N TRP A 266 10.26 22.87 13.12
CA TRP A 266 11.71 22.70 12.94
C TRP A 266 12.32 21.50 13.67
N THR A 267 11.54 20.88 14.57
CA THR A 267 11.91 19.70 15.37
C THR A 267 10.99 18.49 15.15
N ASP A 268 10.09 18.57 14.16
CA ASP A 268 9.20 17.46 13.82
C ASP A 268 9.95 16.23 13.30
N THR A 269 9.35 15.06 13.45
CA THR A 269 9.75 13.87 12.69
C THR A 269 9.04 13.84 11.34
N VAL A 270 9.82 13.65 10.28
CA VAL A 270 9.36 13.54 8.88
C VAL A 270 9.23 12.06 8.53
N TYR A 271 8.05 11.62 8.16
CA TYR A 271 7.82 10.29 7.63
C TYR A 271 7.90 10.32 6.11
N VAL A 272 8.92 9.62 5.60
CA VAL A 272 9.17 9.50 4.17
C VAL A 272 8.59 8.20 3.67
N THR A 273 7.78 8.25 2.63
CA THR A 273 7.25 7.07 1.93
C THR A 273 7.78 7.07 0.50
N ILE A 274 8.37 5.95 0.10
CA ILE A 274 8.89 5.75 -1.26
C ILE A 274 8.18 4.55 -1.87
N THR A 275 7.41 4.80 -2.91
CA THR A 275 6.81 3.73 -3.72
C THR A 275 7.75 3.43 -4.87
N ALA A 276 8.37 2.26 -4.86
CA ALA A 276 9.36 1.81 -5.85
C ALA A 276 9.15 0.31 -6.15
N PRO A 277 8.15 -0.04 -6.98
CA PRO A 277 7.78 -1.44 -7.24
C PRO A 277 8.91 -2.28 -7.81
N ASP A 278 9.82 -1.67 -8.59
CA ASP A 278 10.96 -2.36 -9.20
C ASP A 278 12.00 -2.85 -8.17
N HIS A 279 11.92 -2.37 -6.94
CA HIS A 279 12.79 -2.78 -5.84
C HIS A 279 12.14 -3.79 -4.88
N ASN A 280 10.91 -4.23 -5.15
CA ASN A 280 10.28 -5.37 -4.50
C ASN A 280 10.74 -6.66 -5.20
N THR A 281 11.92 -7.12 -4.82
CA THR A 281 12.61 -8.24 -5.50
C THR A 281 12.30 -9.60 -4.89
N ASN A 282 11.71 -9.64 -3.69
CA ASN A 282 11.39 -10.88 -2.99
C ASN A 282 10.07 -10.77 -2.22
N THR A 283 9.00 -11.27 -2.80
CA THR A 283 7.65 -11.25 -2.21
C THR A 283 7.50 -12.01 -0.86
N ALA A 284 8.55 -12.65 -0.37
CA ALA A 284 8.55 -13.41 0.88
C ALA A 284 9.31 -12.73 2.03
N SER A 285 10.04 -11.65 1.76
CA SER A 285 10.83 -10.89 2.76
C SER A 285 10.77 -9.39 2.47
N GLU A 286 10.92 -8.59 3.51
CA GLU A 286 11.02 -7.14 3.40
C GLU A 286 12.41 -6.74 2.89
N GLU A 287 12.45 -5.90 1.85
CA GLU A 287 13.67 -5.33 1.30
C GLU A 287 13.98 -3.97 1.90
N THR A 288 15.17 -3.48 1.56
CA THR A 288 15.62 -2.13 1.92
C THR A 288 16.19 -1.40 0.72
N ILE A 289 15.87 -0.11 0.58
CA ILE A 289 16.43 0.78 -0.42
C ILE A 289 17.25 1.90 0.21
N GLY A 290 18.00 2.64 -0.60
CA GLY A 290 18.88 3.69 -0.10
C GLY A 290 20.29 3.17 0.15
N THR A 291 20.81 2.37 -0.77
CA THR A 291 22.19 1.87 -0.73
C THR A 291 23.19 2.99 -0.99
N THR A 292 24.48 2.73 -0.75
CA THR A 292 25.54 3.70 -1.07
C THR A 292 25.65 4.01 -2.57
N ALA A 293 25.19 3.11 -3.42
CA ALA A 293 25.20 3.30 -4.88
C ALA A 293 23.98 4.09 -5.36
N LEU A 294 22.80 3.86 -4.77
CA LEU A 294 21.54 4.53 -5.05
C LEU A 294 20.99 5.13 -3.74
N PRO A 295 21.53 6.26 -3.26
CA PRO A 295 21.19 6.79 -1.95
C PRO A 295 19.87 7.57 -1.97
N ILE A 296 19.17 7.53 -0.84
CA ILE A 296 18.16 8.53 -0.50
C ILE A 296 18.91 9.70 0.12
N GLN A 297 18.76 10.89 -0.46
CA GLN A 297 19.36 12.12 0.06
C GLN A 297 18.28 12.98 0.70
N VAL A 298 18.54 13.42 1.92
CA VAL A 298 17.73 14.40 2.63
C VAL A 298 18.54 15.66 2.80
N THR A 299 17.97 16.79 2.43
CA THR A 299 18.65 18.09 2.50
C THR A 299 17.73 19.14 3.11
N THR A 300 18.29 19.92 4.03
CA THR A 300 17.73 21.18 4.52
C THR A 300 18.69 22.30 4.18
N ARG A 301 18.38 23.52 4.58
CA ARG A 301 19.30 24.66 4.40
C ARG A 301 20.62 24.46 5.16
N ASN A 302 20.59 23.83 6.32
CA ASN A 302 21.74 23.65 7.20
C ASN A 302 22.29 22.22 7.23
N GLY A 303 21.54 21.23 6.75
CA GLY A 303 21.87 19.83 6.84
C GLY A 303 21.86 19.11 5.50
N LYS A 304 22.63 18.03 5.41
CA LYS A 304 22.54 17.04 4.34
C LYS A 304 22.79 15.66 4.94
N MET A 305 21.85 14.77 4.76
CA MET A 305 21.92 13.38 5.19
C MET A 305 21.76 12.46 3.98
N CYS A 306 22.41 11.31 4.01
CA CYS A 306 22.23 10.27 3.01
C CYS A 306 22.08 8.92 3.67
N THR A 307 21.23 8.09 3.10
CA THR A 307 21.17 6.67 3.48
C THR A 307 22.47 5.97 3.12
N SER A 308 22.84 4.98 3.92
CA SER A 308 24.06 4.20 3.70
C SER A 308 23.92 2.82 4.33
N THR A 309 24.44 1.82 3.62
CA THR A 309 24.60 0.45 4.12
C THR A 309 26.01 0.19 4.67
N THR A 310 26.91 1.18 4.61
CA THR A 310 28.32 1.04 5.04
C THR A 310 28.59 1.90 6.25
N GLY A 311 29.08 1.29 7.33
CA GLY A 311 29.47 1.99 8.56
C GLY A 311 28.95 1.30 9.81
N SER A 312 29.08 1.98 10.96
CA SER A 312 28.58 1.48 12.25
C SER A 312 27.08 1.76 12.47
N THR A 313 26.49 2.60 11.65
CA THR A 313 25.05 2.93 11.64
C THR A 313 24.53 2.77 10.22
N THR A 314 23.71 1.75 10.01
CA THR A 314 22.98 1.56 8.75
C THR A 314 21.67 2.33 8.84
N TYR A 315 21.48 3.29 7.95
CA TYR A 315 20.21 4.00 7.79
C TYR A 315 19.73 3.82 6.37
N VAL A 316 18.59 3.18 6.21
CA VAL A 316 17.97 2.81 4.93
C VAL A 316 16.46 2.95 5.06
N ALA A 317 15.74 3.04 3.96
CA ALA A 317 14.30 2.86 3.98
C ALA A 317 13.96 1.37 3.93
N ALA A 318 13.10 0.92 4.82
CA ALA A 318 12.64 -0.46 4.91
C ALA A 318 11.26 -0.61 4.28
N GLU A 319 11.04 -1.74 3.63
CA GLU A 319 9.73 -2.06 3.07
C GLU A 319 8.68 -2.23 4.17
N SER A 320 7.46 -1.76 3.90
CA SER A 320 6.36 -1.78 4.86
C SER A 320 5.72 -3.16 5.07
N GLY A 321 6.10 -4.12 4.25
CA GLY A 321 5.68 -5.53 4.31
C GLY A 321 6.23 -6.30 3.11
N PRO A 322 6.31 -7.64 3.15
CA PRO A 322 7.09 -8.47 2.23
C PRO A 322 6.75 -8.39 0.73
N ASP A 323 5.68 -7.75 0.33
CA ASP A 323 5.25 -7.68 -1.09
C ASP A 323 4.48 -6.39 -1.34
N THR A 324 5.06 -5.27 -0.97
CA THR A 324 4.39 -3.97 -1.09
C THR A 324 5.03 -3.05 -2.10
N GLY A 325 6.34 -3.12 -2.31
CA GLY A 325 7.11 -2.14 -3.07
C GLY A 325 7.03 -0.73 -2.47
N VAL A 326 6.65 -0.61 -1.20
CA VAL A 326 6.48 0.65 -0.46
C VAL A 326 7.45 0.67 0.71
N PHE A 327 8.40 1.57 0.66
CA PHE A 327 9.48 1.72 1.61
C PHE A 327 9.26 2.93 2.49
N THR A 328 9.60 2.83 3.76
CA THR A 328 9.43 3.91 4.74
C THR A 328 10.72 4.22 5.47
N ALA A 329 10.92 5.50 5.78
CA ALA A 329 12.01 5.98 6.60
C ALA A 329 11.54 7.15 7.46
N GLU A 330 12.14 7.32 8.63
CA GLU A 330 11.86 8.42 9.55
C GLU A 330 13.08 9.35 9.60
N VAL A 331 12.87 10.65 9.54
CA VAL A 331 13.92 11.67 9.63
C VAL A 331 13.54 12.65 10.72
N ALA A 332 14.30 12.67 11.82
CA ALA A 332 14.14 13.65 12.88
C ALA A 332 14.76 15.00 12.45
N LEU A 333 13.98 16.07 12.55
CA LEU A 333 14.46 17.42 12.34
C LEU A 333 15.05 17.92 13.67
N GLU A 334 16.35 18.19 13.67
CA GLU A 334 17.02 18.80 14.82
C GLU A 334 16.97 20.32 14.70
N GLY A 335 16.17 20.96 15.53
CA GLY A 335 16.10 22.42 15.61
C GLY A 335 17.46 23.04 15.85
N TYR A 336 17.70 24.20 15.27
CA TYR A 336 18.91 24.95 15.50
C TYR A 336 18.83 25.65 16.86
N ALA A 337 19.31 25.02 17.91
CA ALA A 337 19.57 25.71 19.16
C ALA A 337 20.72 26.71 18.94
N LEU A 338 20.43 27.99 18.97
CA LEU A 338 21.39 29.11 18.85
C LEU A 338 22.64 29.02 19.77
N SER A 339 22.67 28.05 20.68
CA SER A 339 23.76 27.85 21.65
C SER A 339 24.57 26.59 21.47
N GLN A 340 24.20 25.69 20.58
CA GLN A 340 24.93 24.47 20.31
C GLN A 340 25.49 24.51 18.90
N ALA A 341 26.81 24.63 18.78
CA ALA A 341 27.50 24.35 17.53
C ALA A 341 27.44 22.85 17.29
N HIS A 342 26.32 22.37 16.77
CA HIS A 342 26.29 21.09 16.11
C HIS A 342 27.15 21.18 14.85
N ASN A 343 27.87 20.12 14.56
CA ASN A 343 28.82 20.06 13.46
C ASN A 343 28.12 20.55 12.19
N THR A 344 28.53 21.72 11.71
CA THR A 344 28.16 22.16 10.38
C THR A 344 28.49 21.02 9.42
N PRO A 345 27.49 20.47 8.67
CA PRO A 345 27.80 19.52 7.62
C PRO A 345 28.84 20.18 6.73
N SER A 346 29.98 19.56 6.58
CA SER A 346 30.93 20.03 5.58
C SER A 346 30.18 19.93 4.25
N GLN A 347 29.97 21.06 3.58
CA GLN A 347 29.45 21.13 2.22
C GLN A 347 30.41 20.38 1.29
N GLY A 348 30.37 19.08 1.31
CA GLY A 348 31.08 18.19 0.41
C GLY A 348 30.09 17.57 -0.57
N ASP A 349 30.43 17.58 -1.84
CA ASP A 349 29.61 17.11 -2.97
C ASP A 349 29.30 15.59 -2.97
N ALA A 350 29.54 14.88 -1.89
CA ALA A 350 29.28 13.45 -1.81
C ALA A 350 28.59 13.11 -0.47
N CYS A 351 27.57 12.29 -0.54
CA CYS A 351 27.04 11.57 0.60
C CYS A 351 28.18 10.76 1.23
N SER A 352 28.77 11.29 2.28
CA SER A 352 29.84 10.64 3.02
C SER A 352 29.26 10.04 4.30
N ALA A 353 29.53 8.79 4.55
CA ALA A 353 29.04 8.04 5.72
C ALA A 353 29.51 8.60 7.10
N THR A 354 30.02 9.82 7.13
CA THR A 354 30.54 10.48 8.33
C THR A 354 29.74 11.69 8.79
N ASP A 355 28.71 12.06 8.06
CA ASP A 355 27.94 13.27 8.33
C ASP A 355 26.55 12.90 8.80
N ASP A 356 26.28 13.12 10.05
CA ASP A 356 25.10 12.91 10.88
C ASP A 356 24.81 11.49 11.40
N THR A 357 24.34 11.47 12.62
CA THR A 357 23.75 10.31 13.27
C THR A 357 22.54 9.84 12.45
N ALA A 358 22.47 8.56 12.18
CA ALA A 358 21.49 7.96 11.30
C ALA A 358 20.06 8.40 11.64
N GLY A 359 19.45 9.12 10.70
CA GLY A 359 18.06 9.53 10.80
C GLY A 359 17.79 10.94 11.33
N GLU A 360 18.84 11.75 11.63
CA GLU A 360 18.69 13.10 12.16
C GLU A 360 19.26 14.12 11.19
N ILE A 361 18.61 15.28 11.03
CA ILE A 361 19.08 16.37 10.14
C ILE A 361 18.84 17.73 10.77
N GLN A 362 19.86 18.61 10.68
CA GLN A 362 19.75 19.97 11.19
C GLN A 362 18.85 20.84 10.32
N THR A 363 18.03 21.66 10.97
CA THR A 363 17.15 22.64 10.34
C THR A 363 17.61 24.07 10.65
N ALA A 364 17.35 25.00 9.73
CA ALA A 364 17.56 26.43 9.93
C ALA A 364 16.20 27.05 10.21
N GLY A 365 15.97 27.62 11.32
CA GLY A 365 14.82 28.44 11.75
C GLY A 365 13.78 28.85 10.69
N GLN A 366 13.44 30.10 10.72
CA GLN A 366 12.27 30.77 10.14
C GLN A 366 11.86 30.43 8.68
N THR A 367 12.82 30.13 7.80
CA THR A 367 12.59 29.85 6.38
C THR A 367 13.49 28.73 5.93
N ASP A 368 13.10 27.54 6.24
CA ASP A 368 13.80 26.35 5.79
C ASP A 368 12.85 25.44 4.99
N GLY A 369 13.39 24.42 4.43
CA GLY A 369 12.64 23.39 3.75
C GLY A 369 13.43 22.10 3.74
N ILE A 370 12.71 21.01 3.79
CA ILE A 370 13.26 19.68 3.59
C ILE A 370 13.03 19.25 2.16
N SER A 371 14.04 18.65 1.55
CA SER A 371 13.94 18.00 0.26
C SER A 371 14.50 16.60 0.37
N VAL A 372 13.70 15.61 0.01
CA VAL A 372 14.07 14.21 -0.04
C VAL A 372 14.14 13.80 -1.50
N SER A 373 15.29 13.29 -1.93
CA SER A 373 15.51 12.78 -3.28
C SER A 373 15.97 11.33 -3.24
N TYR A 374 15.45 10.54 -4.16
CA TYR A 374 15.82 9.15 -4.33
C TYR A 374 16.21 8.88 -5.78
N GLU A 375 17.41 8.36 -5.97
CA GLU A 375 17.87 7.86 -7.25
C GLU A 375 17.49 6.37 -7.34
N TYR A 376 16.46 6.09 -8.12
CA TYR A 376 15.88 4.74 -8.20
C TYR A 376 16.45 3.93 -9.36
N ASN A 377 17.12 4.60 -10.30
CA ASN A 377 17.81 4.00 -11.43
C ASN A 377 18.95 4.94 -11.86
N ASP A 378 19.93 4.47 -12.61
CA ASP A 378 21.09 5.27 -13.06
C ASP A 378 20.65 6.59 -13.72
N GLY A 379 20.91 7.69 -13.05
CA GLY A 379 20.55 9.03 -13.48
C GLY A 379 19.07 9.43 -13.38
N SER A 380 18.21 8.57 -12.84
CA SER A 380 16.77 8.85 -12.65
C SER A 380 16.46 9.16 -11.19
N VAL A 381 16.05 10.38 -10.90
CA VAL A 381 15.84 10.89 -9.54
C VAL A 381 14.40 11.39 -9.37
N VAL A 382 13.75 10.99 -8.29
CA VAL A 382 12.48 11.55 -7.82
C VAL A 382 12.71 12.39 -6.57
N VAL A 383 11.92 13.45 -6.40
CA VAL A 383 12.09 14.43 -5.33
C VAL A 383 10.74 14.79 -4.71
N ALA A 384 10.69 14.80 -3.39
CA ALA A 384 9.62 15.45 -2.63
C ALA A 384 10.20 16.57 -1.77
N SER A 385 9.40 17.58 -1.46
CA SER A 385 9.83 18.68 -0.61
C SER A 385 8.68 19.25 0.22
N ALA A 386 9.01 19.76 1.39
CA ALA A 386 8.09 20.43 2.29
C ALA A 386 8.77 21.67 2.89
N SER A 387 7.96 22.59 3.41
CA SER A 387 8.45 23.77 4.12
C SER A 387 8.64 23.45 5.61
N ILE A 388 9.65 24.07 6.21
CA ILE A 388 9.85 24.11 7.65
C ILE A 388 9.64 25.55 8.09
N VAL A 389 8.74 25.80 9.02
CA VAL A 389 8.35 27.15 9.42
C VAL A 389 8.30 27.27 10.94
N PHE A 390 8.50 28.49 11.44
CA PHE A 390 8.13 28.85 12.79
C PHE A 390 6.65 29.16 12.90
N ASN A 391 6.10 29.06 14.08
CA ASN A 391 4.72 29.33 14.42
C ASN A 391 4.61 30.61 15.26
N ILE A 392 3.41 31.14 15.40
CA ILE A 392 3.12 32.16 16.41
C ILE A 392 2.46 31.43 17.57
N ALA A 393 3.03 31.57 18.75
CA ALA A 393 2.52 30.92 19.93
C ALA A 393 1.13 31.43 20.33
N GLU A 394 0.39 30.59 21.07
CA GLU A 394 -0.85 30.95 21.73
C GLU A 394 -0.70 30.79 23.25
N ALA A 395 -1.20 31.76 24.03
CA ALA A 395 -1.11 31.67 25.47
C ALA A 395 -2.39 32.13 26.19
N SER A 396 -2.83 31.35 27.19
CA SER A 396 -4.05 31.63 27.90
C SER A 396 -4.09 30.98 29.28
N PHE A 397 -4.88 31.56 30.20
CA PHE A 397 -5.28 30.87 31.41
C PHE A 397 -6.45 29.89 31.18
N ASP A 398 -6.49 28.81 31.94
CA ASP A 398 -7.59 27.82 31.96
C ASP A 398 -8.92 28.41 32.45
N THR A 399 -8.87 29.57 33.13
CA THR A 399 -10.03 30.28 33.66
C THR A 399 -9.89 31.81 33.47
N SER A 400 -11.01 32.50 33.30
CA SER A 400 -11.02 33.98 33.21
C SER A 400 -11.09 34.65 34.59
N SER A 401 -11.30 33.90 35.69
CA SER A 401 -11.34 34.41 37.03
C SER A 401 -10.96 33.37 38.07
N ALA A 402 -10.41 33.83 39.19
CA ALA A 402 -10.03 32.98 40.31
C ALA A 402 -10.25 33.71 41.66
N SER A 403 -10.39 32.98 42.74
CA SER A 403 -10.43 33.58 44.10
C SER A 403 -9.04 33.89 44.62
N ALA A 404 -8.91 34.85 45.52
CA ALA A 404 -7.66 35.22 46.20
C ALA A 404 -7.14 34.13 47.16
N GLY A 405 -7.18 32.92 46.88
CA GLY A 405 -6.71 31.74 47.62
C GLY A 405 -6.80 30.51 46.74
N GLY A 406 -7.20 30.71 45.47
CA GLY A 406 -7.27 29.69 44.43
C GLY A 406 -5.96 29.57 43.62
N SER A 407 -6.08 28.93 42.51
CA SER A 407 -5.00 28.77 41.53
C SER A 407 -5.54 28.81 40.10
N ALA A 408 -4.70 29.08 39.15
CA ALA A 408 -5.00 28.92 37.71
C ALA A 408 -3.80 28.32 37.00
N THR A 409 -4.07 27.63 35.91
CA THR A 409 -3.04 27.08 35.03
C THR A 409 -2.93 27.99 33.81
N PHE A 410 -1.70 28.41 33.51
CA PHE A 410 -1.35 29.12 32.31
C PHE A 410 -0.81 28.11 31.32
N THR A 411 -1.36 28.12 30.13
CA THR A 411 -0.95 27.22 29.02
C THR A 411 -0.36 28.06 27.89
N VAL A 412 0.78 27.67 27.42
CA VAL A 412 1.40 28.19 26.19
C VAL A 412 1.45 27.04 25.19
N VAL A 413 0.98 27.29 23.98
CA VAL A 413 1.08 26.37 22.85
C VAL A 413 2.08 26.98 21.88
N ASP A 414 3.26 26.42 21.85
CA ASP A 414 4.36 26.84 21.00
C ASP A 414 5.15 25.61 20.54
N PRO A 415 4.86 25.08 19.35
CA PRO A 415 5.58 23.94 18.80
C PRO A 415 7.08 24.19 18.60
N ASP A 416 7.49 25.46 18.48
CA ASP A 416 8.89 25.80 18.20
C ASP A 416 9.78 25.75 19.46
N GLU A 417 9.17 25.75 20.64
CA GLU A 417 9.86 25.56 21.92
C GLU A 417 9.98 24.07 22.33
N ASN A 418 9.39 23.15 21.55
CA ASN A 418 9.67 21.73 21.61
C ASN A 418 10.98 21.47 20.87
N THR A 419 12.09 21.46 21.60
CA THR A 419 13.44 21.41 21.03
C THR A 419 14.05 20.00 21.05
N ASP A 420 13.45 19.06 21.79
CA ASP A 420 13.86 17.66 21.89
C ASP A 420 12.63 16.77 22.15
N ASP A 421 12.22 16.03 21.14
CA ASP A 421 11.04 15.14 21.13
C ASP A 421 11.12 13.98 22.13
N SER A 422 12.24 13.81 22.79
CA SER A 422 12.50 12.76 23.78
C SER A 422 12.63 13.26 25.23
N VAL A 423 12.48 14.57 25.43
CA VAL A 423 12.67 15.23 26.74
C VAL A 423 11.59 16.28 26.96
N ILE A 424 11.06 16.35 28.18
CA ILE A 424 10.16 17.45 28.56
C ILE A 424 10.92 18.77 28.58
N ASP A 425 10.61 19.64 27.62
CA ASP A 425 11.20 20.96 27.51
C ASP A 425 10.63 21.94 28.55
N THR A 426 11.40 22.97 28.90
CA THR A 426 11.01 23.94 29.92
C THR A 426 11.54 25.35 29.63
N PHE A 427 10.68 26.34 29.86
CA PHE A 427 11.06 27.75 29.84
C PHE A 427 10.40 28.54 30.97
N THR A 428 10.53 29.85 31.02
CA THR A 428 9.94 30.69 32.08
C THR A 428 9.14 31.83 31.50
N VAL A 429 7.97 32.11 32.09
CA VAL A 429 7.09 33.25 31.79
C VAL A 429 7.06 34.21 32.95
N ALA A 430 6.82 35.49 32.66
CA ALA A 430 6.59 36.49 33.71
C ALA A 430 5.12 36.46 34.16
N VAL A 431 4.88 36.41 35.47
CA VAL A 431 3.52 36.45 36.04
C VAL A 431 3.44 37.54 37.12
N PHE A 432 2.48 38.46 36.98
CA PHE A 432 2.33 39.60 37.89
C PHE A 432 0.85 39.97 38.05
N SER A 433 0.56 40.84 39.05
CA SER A 433 -0.78 41.36 39.34
C SER A 433 -0.77 42.86 39.54
N ASP A 434 -1.97 43.49 39.55
CA ASP A 434 -2.11 44.90 39.87
C ASP A 434 -1.58 45.25 41.27
N SER A 435 -1.71 44.34 42.22
CA SER A 435 -1.20 44.48 43.60
C SER A 435 0.29 44.15 43.73
N ASP A 436 0.90 43.45 42.75
CA ASP A 436 2.30 43.09 42.69
C ASP A 436 2.85 43.09 41.25
N ASN A 437 3.18 44.29 40.78
CA ASN A 437 3.74 44.47 39.41
C ASN A 437 5.14 43.86 39.23
N GLY A 438 5.83 43.47 40.29
CA GLY A 438 7.11 42.79 40.21
C GLY A 438 6.98 41.30 39.94
N GLY A 439 5.90 40.70 40.42
CA GLY A 439 5.56 39.30 40.19
C GLY A 439 6.69 38.31 40.43
N PHE A 440 6.68 37.25 39.64
CA PHE A 440 7.75 36.25 39.63
C PHE A 440 7.88 35.61 38.24
N LYS A 441 8.97 34.85 38.00
CA LYS A 441 9.10 34.00 36.84
C LYS A 441 8.58 32.61 37.15
N MET A 442 7.56 32.19 36.42
CA MET A 442 6.96 30.85 36.52
C MET A 442 7.63 29.92 35.53
N THR A 443 8.02 28.73 35.96
CA THR A 443 8.50 27.69 35.08
C THR A 443 7.32 27.03 34.40
N MET A 444 7.36 26.97 33.09
CA MET A 444 6.48 26.23 32.23
C MET A 444 7.13 24.89 31.96
N ASN A 445 6.38 23.81 32.02
CA ASN A 445 6.85 22.48 31.67
C ASN A 445 5.97 21.94 30.54
N GLU A 446 6.60 21.32 29.60
CA GLU A 446 5.87 20.62 28.55
C GLU A 446 4.98 19.51 29.14
N THR A 447 3.82 19.30 28.55
CA THR A 447 2.83 18.34 29.07
C THR A 447 3.21 16.88 28.81
N ASN A 448 4.02 16.63 27.81
CA ASN A 448 4.67 15.36 27.48
C ASN A 448 5.89 15.66 26.59
N GLU A 449 6.70 14.67 26.26
CA GLU A 449 8.00 14.78 25.58
C GLU A 449 7.94 15.35 24.15
N ASP A 450 6.78 15.40 23.48
CA ASP A 450 6.62 15.87 22.10
C ASP A 450 5.22 16.48 21.89
N THR A 451 4.93 17.59 22.55
CA THR A 451 3.61 18.24 22.44
C THR A 451 3.66 19.70 22.00
N GLY A 452 4.73 20.41 22.28
CA GLY A 452 4.78 21.87 22.15
C GLY A 452 3.73 22.60 22.99
N VAL A 453 3.18 21.93 24.02
CA VAL A 453 2.17 22.48 24.93
C VAL A 453 2.74 22.53 26.33
N PHE A 454 2.89 23.72 26.86
CA PHE A 454 3.56 23.99 28.13
C PHE A 454 2.54 24.50 29.16
N GLU A 455 2.64 23.99 30.37
CA GLU A 455 1.75 24.37 31.48
C GLU A 455 2.53 24.82 32.71
N GLY A 456 1.99 25.84 33.36
CA GLY A 456 2.47 26.34 34.64
C GLY A 456 1.31 26.73 35.52
N THR A 457 1.37 26.37 36.79
CA THR A 457 0.30 26.73 37.78
C THR A 457 0.77 27.86 38.67
N VAL A 458 -0.02 28.92 38.72
CA VAL A 458 0.10 30.02 39.68
C VAL A 458 -0.93 29.84 40.83
N VAL A 459 -0.48 30.03 42.04
CA VAL A 459 -1.33 30.04 43.24
C VAL A 459 -1.53 31.49 43.70
N PHE A 460 -2.75 31.87 44.04
CA PHE A 460 -3.07 33.23 44.47
C PHE A 460 -3.08 33.33 46.00
N THR A 461 -2.50 34.40 46.53
CA THR A 461 -2.45 34.63 47.95
C THR A 461 -2.77 36.10 48.31
N SER A 462 -3.52 36.30 49.37
CA SER A 462 -3.74 37.63 49.94
C SER A 462 -2.65 38.03 50.94
N ASP A 463 -1.60 37.22 51.12
CA ASP A 463 -0.47 37.52 51.99
C ASP A 463 0.32 38.74 51.48
N THR A 464 1.20 39.26 52.33
CA THR A 464 1.88 40.54 52.08
C THR A 464 3.03 40.46 51.05
N ALA A 465 3.37 39.28 50.55
CA ALA A 465 4.47 39.11 49.59
C ALA A 465 4.29 37.90 48.69
N THR A 466 4.70 38.02 47.42
CA THR A 466 4.87 36.92 46.46
C THR A 466 6.02 36.03 46.90
N SER A 467 5.85 34.71 46.84
CA SER A 467 6.88 33.72 47.19
C SER A 467 6.71 32.41 46.45
N GLY A 468 7.74 31.94 45.76
CA GLY A 468 7.67 30.77 44.89
C GLY A 468 6.64 30.98 43.78
N ASN A 469 5.73 30.01 43.59
CA ASN A 469 4.64 30.12 42.64
C ASN A 469 3.37 30.78 43.21
N SER A 470 3.45 31.40 44.42
CA SER A 470 2.35 32.12 45.05
C SER A 470 2.45 33.60 44.71
N LEU A 471 1.50 34.11 43.92
CA LEU A 471 1.40 35.51 43.55
C LEU A 471 0.51 36.23 44.55
N ARG A 472 0.99 37.38 45.03
CA ARG A 472 0.17 38.28 45.85
C ARG A 472 -0.92 38.93 45.01
N VAL A 473 -2.14 38.85 45.45
CA VAL A 473 -3.31 39.43 44.79
C VAL A 473 -4.29 40.05 45.79
N SER A 474 -5.09 40.97 45.29
CA SER A 474 -6.25 41.53 46.00
C SER A 474 -7.52 41.33 45.19
N GLU A 475 -8.67 41.38 45.81
CA GLU A 475 -9.96 41.29 45.13
C GLU A 475 -10.08 42.42 44.07
N GLY A 476 -10.41 42.05 42.85
CA GLY A 476 -10.50 42.97 41.71
C GLY A 476 -9.21 43.14 40.92
N ASP A 477 -8.10 42.54 41.34
CA ASP A 477 -6.84 42.58 40.58
C ASP A 477 -6.98 41.84 39.24
N THR A 478 -6.29 42.35 38.22
CA THR A 478 -5.96 41.61 37.02
C THR A 478 -4.63 40.92 37.25
N VAL A 479 -4.59 39.62 36.98
CA VAL A 479 -3.35 38.85 36.87
C VAL A 479 -3.00 38.73 35.41
N THR A 480 -1.73 38.98 35.06
CA THR A 480 -1.20 38.86 33.74
C THR A 480 -0.04 37.87 33.73
N ALA A 481 -0.02 36.96 32.78
CA ALA A 481 1.13 36.12 32.44
C ALA A 481 1.60 36.50 31.04
N GLU A 482 2.89 36.75 30.88
CA GLU A 482 3.50 37.15 29.60
C GLU A 482 4.51 36.12 29.18
N TYR A 483 4.36 35.68 27.92
CA TYR A 483 5.29 34.84 27.18
C TYR A 483 5.86 35.67 26.04
N ASP A 484 7.17 35.66 25.89
CA ASP A 484 7.87 36.29 24.78
C ASP A 484 8.25 35.21 23.76
N ASP A 485 7.58 35.20 22.62
CA ASP A 485 7.84 34.31 21.49
C ASP A 485 8.94 34.91 20.62
N TYR A 486 10.06 34.20 20.51
CA TYR A 486 11.24 34.58 19.71
C TYR A 486 11.35 33.81 18.41
N THR A 487 10.47 32.82 18.17
CA THR A 487 10.43 31.94 17.02
C THR A 487 9.26 32.31 16.11
N LEU A 488 9.38 33.42 15.41
CA LEU A 488 8.28 33.99 14.64
C LEU A 488 8.40 33.67 13.15
N PRO A 489 7.29 33.33 12.43
CA PRO A 489 7.30 33.09 10.99
C PRO A 489 7.48 34.40 10.20
N GLU A 490 7.78 34.30 8.90
CA GLU A 490 7.75 35.49 8.02
C GLU A 490 6.37 36.18 8.08
N PRO A 491 6.32 37.52 8.11
CA PRO A 491 7.36 38.49 7.74
C PRO A 491 8.22 39.03 8.90
N TYR A 492 8.18 38.46 10.08
CA TYR A 492 9.07 38.84 11.18
C TYR A 492 10.51 38.49 10.84
N THR A 493 11.47 39.01 11.58
CA THR A 493 12.90 38.74 11.43
C THR A 493 13.46 38.07 12.68
N ASP A 494 14.60 37.42 12.58
CA ASP A 494 15.29 36.73 13.71
C ASP A 494 15.58 37.66 14.93
N SER A 495 15.33 38.96 14.82
CA SER A 495 15.51 39.92 15.90
C SER A 495 14.20 40.49 16.44
N ASP A 496 13.08 40.03 15.91
CA ASP A 496 11.76 40.41 16.37
C ASP A 496 11.30 39.43 17.44
N ASP A 497 10.56 39.92 18.42
CA ASP A 497 9.91 39.18 19.46
C ASP A 497 8.43 39.61 19.55
N LEU A 498 7.57 38.69 19.96
CA LEU A 498 6.15 38.94 20.18
C LEU A 498 5.76 38.55 21.61
N THR A 499 5.41 39.55 22.42
CA THR A 499 4.88 39.29 23.76
C THR A 499 3.41 38.89 23.68
N ILE A 500 3.08 37.68 24.13
CA ILE A 500 1.75 37.12 24.16
C ILE A 500 1.29 37.05 25.64
N ALA A 501 0.20 37.74 25.95
CA ALA A 501 -0.27 37.84 27.31
C ALA A 501 -1.63 37.17 27.52
N GLY A 502 -1.73 36.35 28.57
CA GLY A 502 -2.99 35.88 29.09
C GLY A 502 -3.36 36.63 30.38
N THR A 503 -4.64 36.90 30.58
CA THR A 503 -5.13 37.63 31.75
C THR A 503 -6.29 36.90 32.42
N LEU A 504 -6.38 37.04 33.75
CA LEU A 504 -7.55 36.65 34.54
C LEU A 504 -7.84 37.67 35.62
N THR A 505 -9.05 37.70 36.14
CA THR A 505 -9.48 38.62 37.22
C THR A 505 -9.59 37.88 38.53
N ILE A 506 -9.11 38.48 39.61
CA ILE A 506 -9.31 37.96 40.98
C ILE A 506 -10.64 38.43 41.50
N GLY A 507 -11.52 37.47 41.83
CA GLY A 507 -12.85 37.73 42.38
C GLY A 507 -13.90 36.73 41.87
N THR A 508 -15.14 36.99 42.20
CA THR A 508 -16.29 36.13 41.85
C THR A 508 -16.84 36.45 40.46
N ALA A 509 -15.96 36.58 39.43
CA ALA A 509 -16.46 36.70 38.06
C ALA A 509 -16.96 35.34 37.55
N PHE A 510 -18.21 35.32 37.13
CA PHE A 510 -18.76 34.12 36.48
C PHE A 510 -18.01 33.82 35.17
N PRO A 511 -17.89 32.53 34.78
CA PRO A 511 -17.40 32.16 33.46
C PRO A 511 -18.16 32.94 32.36
N PRO A 512 -17.51 33.35 31.25
CA PRO A 512 -18.16 34.19 30.26
C PRO A 512 -19.54 33.71 29.82
N LEU A 513 -19.73 32.43 29.58
CA LEU A 513 -20.99 31.82 29.14
C LEU A 513 -22.11 31.79 30.22
N GLU A 514 -21.78 32.14 31.45
CA GLU A 514 -22.72 32.18 32.56
C GLU A 514 -23.03 33.63 33.04
N ARG A 515 -22.39 34.65 32.42
CA ARG A 515 -22.53 36.05 32.82
C ARG A 515 -23.88 36.65 32.42
N ALA A 516 -24.39 36.28 31.22
CA ALA A 516 -25.70 36.70 30.77
C ALA A 516 -26.41 35.58 30.01
N PRO A 517 -26.68 34.41 30.65
CA PRO A 517 -27.29 33.28 29.99
C PRO A 517 -28.64 33.61 29.40
N ALA A 518 -28.86 33.20 28.15
CA ALA A 518 -30.13 33.27 27.46
C ALA A 518 -30.90 31.96 27.60
N ALA A 519 -32.20 32.04 27.76
CA ALA A 519 -33.09 30.89 27.81
C ALA A 519 -34.44 31.20 27.13
N ASN A 520 -35.25 30.15 26.89
CA ASN A 520 -36.63 30.28 26.41
C ASN A 520 -36.78 31.10 25.13
N ALA A 521 -35.97 30.82 24.09
CA ALA A 521 -36.12 31.42 22.77
C ALA A 521 -37.53 31.15 22.24
N ARG A 522 -38.24 32.20 21.80
CA ARG A 522 -39.63 32.10 21.38
C ARG A 522 -40.00 33.18 20.37
N VAL A 523 -41.03 32.89 19.56
CA VAL A 523 -41.63 33.86 18.67
C VAL A 523 -42.82 34.50 19.36
N VAL A 524 -42.86 35.83 19.38
CA VAL A 524 -43.94 36.60 20.00
C VAL A 524 -44.51 37.68 19.06
N ASP A 525 -45.72 38.13 19.34
CA ASP A 525 -46.34 39.29 18.68
C ASP A 525 -45.79 40.61 19.28
N ALA A 526 -46.27 41.72 18.75
CA ALA A 526 -45.92 43.08 19.23
C ALA A 526 -46.27 43.34 20.71
N PHE A 527 -47.09 42.52 21.34
CA PHE A 527 -47.53 42.61 22.73
C PHE A 527 -46.85 41.57 23.63
N GLY A 528 -45.93 40.75 23.05
CA GLY A 528 -45.21 39.71 23.79
C GLY A 528 -45.97 38.39 23.94
N ALA A 529 -47.12 38.22 23.31
CA ALA A 529 -47.82 36.94 23.32
C ALA A 529 -47.21 35.95 22.32
N SER A 530 -47.07 34.69 22.74
CA SER A 530 -46.49 33.63 21.86
C SER A 530 -47.31 33.42 20.62
N VAL A 531 -46.63 33.35 19.47
CA VAL A 531 -47.21 33.08 18.14
C VAL A 531 -46.84 31.65 17.73
N ALA A 532 -47.88 30.82 17.50
CA ALA A 532 -47.67 29.41 17.15
C ALA A 532 -47.51 29.20 15.63
N GLU A 533 -48.03 30.13 14.83
CA GLU A 533 -48.01 30.07 13.36
C GLU A 533 -47.76 31.47 12.78
N VAL A 534 -46.82 31.62 11.90
CA VAL A 534 -46.42 32.91 11.30
C VAL A 534 -46.84 32.94 9.83
N SER A 535 -47.49 34.03 9.37
CA SER A 535 -47.85 34.20 7.95
C SER A 535 -46.80 35.04 7.24
N VAL A 536 -46.67 34.83 5.94
CA VAL A 536 -45.82 35.66 5.06
C VAL A 536 -46.26 37.14 5.19
N GLY A 537 -45.30 38.02 5.44
CA GLY A 537 -45.51 39.46 5.63
C GLY A 537 -45.99 39.83 7.03
N GLN A 538 -46.22 38.89 7.94
CA GLN A 538 -46.55 39.16 9.33
C GLN A 538 -45.28 39.53 10.11
N GLN A 539 -45.27 40.70 10.72
CA GLN A 539 -44.19 41.08 11.62
C GLN A 539 -44.32 40.34 12.94
N VAL A 540 -43.26 39.62 13.31
CA VAL A 540 -43.10 38.95 14.61
C VAL A 540 -41.83 39.41 15.30
N GLN A 541 -41.65 39.04 16.57
CA GLN A 541 -40.44 39.29 17.32
C GLN A 541 -39.87 37.97 17.83
N ILE A 542 -38.54 37.85 17.78
CA ILE A 542 -37.78 36.73 18.38
C ILE A 542 -37.26 37.22 19.72
N ALA A 543 -37.77 36.63 20.80
CA ALA A 543 -37.44 36.97 22.17
C ALA A 543 -36.74 35.81 22.88
N ALA A 544 -35.85 36.12 23.81
CA ALA A 544 -35.33 35.18 24.78
C ALA A 544 -35.14 35.86 26.13
N ASP A 545 -35.21 35.10 27.21
CA ASP A 545 -34.99 35.63 28.57
C ASP A 545 -33.47 35.66 28.82
N VAL A 546 -32.93 36.82 29.18
CA VAL A 546 -31.52 37.03 29.53
C VAL A 546 -31.43 37.48 30.96
N SER A 547 -30.56 36.87 31.74
CA SER A 547 -30.41 37.18 33.16
C SER A 547 -28.93 37.42 33.53
N ASN A 548 -28.67 38.40 34.34
CA ASN A 548 -27.36 38.63 34.97
C ASN A 548 -27.38 38.05 36.40
N GLY A 549 -26.69 36.91 36.57
CA GLY A 549 -26.54 36.26 37.89
C GLY A 549 -25.42 36.84 38.75
N GLN A 550 -24.65 37.81 38.23
CA GLN A 550 -23.53 38.44 38.92
C GLN A 550 -24.02 39.59 39.85
N ASP A 551 -23.15 40.01 40.76
CA ASP A 551 -23.42 41.16 41.64
C ASP A 551 -23.17 42.51 40.94
N GLY A 552 -22.36 42.54 39.89
CA GLY A 552 -22.02 43.73 39.11
C GLY A 552 -22.85 43.89 37.83
N ASP A 553 -22.74 45.06 37.20
CA ASP A 553 -23.41 45.37 35.95
C ASP A 553 -22.76 44.59 34.80
N GLN A 554 -23.57 43.98 33.92
CA GLN A 554 -23.10 43.27 32.73
C GLN A 554 -23.65 43.93 31.45
N ALA A 555 -22.76 44.49 30.67
CA ALA A 555 -23.09 44.93 29.30
C ALA A 555 -23.35 43.71 28.40
N PHE A 556 -24.26 43.85 27.45
CA PHE A 556 -24.53 42.79 26.51
C PHE A 556 -24.96 43.32 25.12
N ALA A 557 -24.70 42.53 24.09
CA ALA A 557 -25.31 42.63 22.79
C ALA A 557 -26.15 41.37 22.54
N TYR A 558 -27.47 41.56 22.37
CA TYR A 558 -28.40 40.49 22.03
C TYR A 558 -28.56 40.45 20.50
N LEU A 559 -28.20 39.36 19.87
CA LEU A 559 -28.24 39.18 18.42
C LEU A 559 -29.20 38.06 18.06
N VAL A 560 -29.94 38.22 16.96
CA VAL A 560 -30.80 37.18 16.39
C VAL A 560 -30.43 37.00 14.92
N GLN A 561 -30.05 35.80 14.61
CA GLN A 561 -29.85 35.33 13.22
C GLN A 561 -31.02 34.44 12.83
N VAL A 562 -31.66 34.73 11.70
CA VAL A 562 -32.69 33.86 11.11
C VAL A 562 -32.14 33.23 9.85
N GLN A 563 -32.19 31.92 9.78
CA GLN A 563 -31.78 31.11 8.60
C GLN A 563 -32.97 30.40 8.01
N ASP A 564 -32.97 30.27 6.66
CA ASP A 564 -33.94 29.45 5.95
C ASP A 564 -33.62 27.95 6.08
N GLY A 565 -34.49 27.08 5.52
CA GLY A 565 -34.30 25.63 5.53
C GLY A 565 -33.05 25.12 4.80
N ASN A 566 -32.33 25.98 4.07
CA ASN A 566 -31.07 25.68 3.41
C ASN A 566 -29.84 26.20 4.20
N GLY A 567 -30.07 26.81 5.37
CA GLY A 567 -29.01 27.39 6.20
C GLY A 567 -28.55 28.78 5.75
N VAL A 568 -29.27 29.43 4.82
CA VAL A 568 -28.94 30.78 4.37
C VAL A 568 -29.49 31.80 5.35
N THR A 569 -28.66 32.72 5.81
CA THR A 569 -29.09 33.81 6.70
C THR A 569 -29.97 34.81 5.95
N VAL A 570 -31.23 34.92 6.34
CA VAL A 570 -32.23 35.81 5.75
C VAL A 570 -32.43 37.07 6.60
N SER A 571 -32.05 37.03 7.87
CA SER A 571 -32.09 38.19 8.75
C SER A 571 -31.02 38.12 9.83
N LEU A 572 -30.39 39.25 10.13
CA LEU A 572 -29.51 39.44 11.27
C LEU A 572 -29.79 40.80 11.90
N ALA A 573 -30.17 40.80 13.17
CA ALA A 573 -30.45 42.02 13.91
C ALA A 573 -29.83 41.93 15.31
N TRP A 574 -29.58 43.08 15.94
CA TRP A 574 -29.07 43.14 17.31
C TRP A 574 -29.53 44.37 18.06
N ILE A 575 -29.51 44.28 19.39
CA ILE A 575 -29.69 45.39 20.33
C ILE A 575 -28.66 45.27 21.44
N THR A 576 -28.16 46.38 21.91
CA THR A 576 -27.21 46.44 23.03
C THR A 576 -27.89 46.99 24.29
N GLY A 577 -27.42 46.58 25.45
CA GLY A 577 -27.92 47.02 26.74
C GLY A 577 -26.96 46.69 27.87
N SER A 578 -27.38 46.93 29.09
CA SER A 578 -26.71 46.52 30.32
C SER A 578 -27.74 46.00 31.31
N LEU A 579 -27.43 44.92 32.01
CA LEU A 579 -28.20 44.37 33.15
C LEU A 579 -27.45 44.65 34.43
N THR A 580 -28.15 45.23 35.41
CA THR A 580 -27.58 45.32 36.75
C THR A 580 -27.53 43.96 37.43
N GLY A 581 -26.72 43.85 38.50
CA GLY A 581 -26.58 42.59 39.24
C GLY A 581 -27.96 42.00 39.64
N GLY A 582 -28.16 40.71 39.31
CA GLY A 582 -29.42 39.98 39.56
C GLY A 582 -30.60 40.36 38.65
N GLN A 583 -30.42 41.27 37.69
CA GLN A 583 -31.49 41.71 36.79
C GLN A 583 -31.73 40.68 35.66
N SER A 584 -33.02 40.53 35.28
CA SER A 584 -33.43 39.76 34.11
C SER A 584 -34.30 40.62 33.19
N MET A 585 -34.21 40.38 31.88
CA MET A 585 -35.07 41.00 30.87
C MET A 585 -35.31 40.03 29.68
N SER A 586 -36.31 40.34 28.88
CA SER A 586 -36.61 39.57 27.66
C SER A 586 -36.48 40.48 26.44
N PRO A 587 -35.24 40.70 25.94
CA PRO A 587 -35.05 41.45 24.71
C PRO A 587 -35.72 40.73 23.54
N ALA A 588 -36.22 41.51 22.58
CA ALA A 588 -36.89 40.97 21.39
C ALA A 588 -36.53 41.79 20.16
N LEU A 589 -36.30 41.10 19.06
CA LEU A 589 -35.95 41.70 17.75
C LEU A 589 -36.96 41.33 16.69
N SER A 590 -37.43 42.33 15.96
CA SER A 590 -38.45 42.19 14.92
C SER A 590 -37.92 41.48 13.69
N TRP A 591 -38.71 40.58 13.14
CA TRP A 591 -38.52 39.95 11.84
C TRP A 591 -39.83 39.84 11.10
N THR A 592 -39.77 39.98 9.75
CA THR A 592 -40.89 39.82 8.86
C THR A 592 -40.49 38.86 7.73
N PRO A 593 -41.10 37.66 7.65
CA PRO A 593 -40.79 36.71 6.60
C PRO A 593 -41.32 37.20 5.26
N SER A 594 -40.51 37.03 4.21
CA SER A 594 -40.90 37.32 2.79
C SER A 594 -41.52 36.13 2.11
N ASP A 595 -41.20 34.93 2.52
CA ASP A 595 -41.58 33.68 1.85
C ASP A 595 -42.04 32.64 2.87
N SER A 596 -42.89 31.71 2.41
CA SER A 596 -43.33 30.57 3.23
C SER A 596 -42.22 29.52 3.28
N GLY A 597 -42.08 28.81 4.42
CA GLY A 597 -41.09 27.77 4.64
C GLY A 597 -40.70 27.62 6.09
N SER A 598 -39.80 26.73 6.37
CA SER A 598 -39.25 26.53 7.71
C SER A 598 -37.98 27.37 7.90
N TYR A 599 -37.90 28.03 9.03
CA TYR A 599 -36.79 28.90 9.40
C TYR A 599 -36.31 28.53 10.82
N THR A 600 -35.04 28.78 11.11
CA THR A 600 -34.48 28.66 12.46
C THR A 600 -33.94 30.01 12.90
N ALA A 601 -34.42 30.54 14.00
CA ALA A 601 -33.88 31.73 14.62
C ALA A 601 -32.92 31.33 15.76
N THR A 602 -31.67 31.76 15.68
CA THR A 602 -30.65 31.52 16.69
C THR A 602 -30.32 32.83 17.39
N VAL A 603 -30.33 32.78 18.70
CA VAL A 603 -30.00 33.90 19.60
C VAL A 603 -28.58 33.75 20.10
N PHE A 604 -27.82 34.84 20.05
CA PHE A 604 -26.48 34.98 20.60
C PHE A 604 -26.51 36.13 21.61
N VAL A 605 -25.77 35.97 22.70
CA VAL A 605 -25.55 37.07 23.64
C VAL A 605 -24.04 37.24 23.79
N TRP A 606 -23.55 38.39 23.33
CA TRP A 606 -22.14 38.77 23.38
C TRP A 606 -21.94 39.92 24.36
N GLU A 607 -20.71 40.18 24.78
CA GLU A 607 -20.38 41.30 25.65
C GLU A 607 -20.68 42.65 24.97
N SER A 608 -20.26 42.78 23.71
CA SER A 608 -20.64 43.88 22.82
C SER A 608 -20.55 43.44 21.36
N VAL A 609 -20.96 44.29 20.42
CA VAL A 609 -20.79 44.04 19.00
C VAL A 609 -19.31 44.17 18.59
N ASP A 610 -18.56 45.01 19.27
CA ASP A 610 -17.13 45.25 19.01
C ASP A 610 -16.23 44.24 19.75
N ASN A 611 -16.73 43.65 20.82
CA ASN A 611 -16.11 42.54 21.57
C ASN A 611 -17.07 41.35 21.57
N PRO A 612 -16.92 40.38 20.66
CA PRO A 612 -17.86 39.26 20.49
C PRO A 612 -17.70 38.13 21.54
N THR A 613 -17.12 38.40 22.70
CA THR A 613 -17.05 37.41 23.79
C THR A 613 -18.45 36.92 24.09
N ALA A 614 -18.71 35.62 23.97
CA ALA A 614 -20.00 35.02 24.22
C ALA A 614 -20.32 34.99 25.73
N LEU A 615 -21.47 35.53 26.11
CA LEU A 615 -21.95 35.57 27.49
C LEU A 615 -23.02 34.50 27.80
N SER A 616 -23.40 33.73 26.79
CA SER A 616 -24.40 32.67 26.85
C SER A 616 -24.13 31.58 25.84
N PRO A 617 -24.42 30.31 26.11
CA PRO A 617 -24.66 29.34 25.07
C PRO A 617 -25.75 29.84 24.11
N THR A 618 -25.71 29.50 22.85
CA THR A 618 -26.74 29.85 21.86
C THR A 618 -28.05 29.13 22.19
N VAL A 619 -29.17 29.81 22.00
CA VAL A 619 -30.50 29.21 22.04
C VAL A 619 -31.22 29.45 20.74
N SER A 620 -32.03 28.50 20.27
CA SER A 620 -32.73 28.59 19.00
C SER A 620 -34.20 28.24 19.09
N VAL A 621 -34.98 28.72 18.15
CA VAL A 621 -36.38 28.38 17.93
C VAL A 621 -36.66 28.17 16.46
N ASP A 622 -37.38 27.10 16.14
CA ASP A 622 -37.83 26.83 14.79
C ASP A 622 -39.16 27.56 14.51
N ILE A 623 -39.30 28.06 13.29
CA ILE A 623 -40.42 28.91 12.87
C ILE A 623 -40.95 28.38 11.54
N ASP A 624 -42.21 27.97 11.54
CA ASP A 624 -42.90 27.62 10.31
C ASP A 624 -43.73 28.81 9.80
N VAL A 625 -43.46 29.23 8.60
CA VAL A 625 -44.15 30.35 7.92
C VAL A 625 -45.07 29.79 6.85
N VAL A 626 -46.36 30.12 6.95
CA VAL A 626 -47.42 29.68 6.05
C VAL A 626 -47.98 30.82 5.17
#